data_e929b18169d0924825917019d6c73f25
#
_entry.id   e929b18169d0924825917019d6c73f25
#
_cell.length_a   1.000
_cell.length_b   1.000
_cell.length_c   1.000
_cell.angle_alpha   90.00
_cell.angle_beta   90.00
_cell.angle_gamma   90.00
#
_symmetry.space_group_name_H-M   'P 1'
#
loop_
_entity.id
_entity.type
_entity.pdbx_description
1 polymer ?
#
loop_
_entity_poly.entity_id
_entity_poly.type
_entity_poly.pdbx_seq_one_letter_code
_entity_poly.pdbx_strand_id
1 'polypeptide(L)'
;MNKTNFTFGLLSSLFILLFNPMDVNAQSYQATWESLDQRPMPEWFSDAKFGIFIHWGVYSVPAWRQLEEGRYASYAEWYEARVMDNKDNGGYEFHRQNYGEDFEYRDFAPLFRAELFNPDQWAKLFKKAGAKYVVLTSKHHDGFCLWPTPNQHKENWNSGDIGPQRDLLGELTTSVRNVGLKMGLYYSIPDWESIPRKADGSEYYIRKEFVDKYGLSAEQYKEEIAIPQLYELVNNYQPSVIFSDAGEWLYDDEFWKTKEFLAWLYNESACKNEVVVNDRFCKGMPAQHGDYFSSEYKDADDERLNKYWEESRGIGGSYGFNRAENLEDYSSSKELILELADIVSRGGNLLLNVSPTADGRIPVIMQERLLDIGAWLAVNGEAIYGSHECKSS
;
A
#
# COMPACT_ATOMS: atom_id res chain seq x y z
N MET A 1 67.12 36.95 56.66
CA MET A 1 66.51 35.73 56.05
C MET A 1 65.10 36.06 55.67
N ASN A 2 64.92 36.58 54.44
CA ASN A 2 63.58 36.94 53.93
C ASN A 2 63.10 35.88 52.98
N LYS A 3 61.96 35.27 53.25
CA LYS A 3 61.26 34.35 52.34
C LYS A 3 60.24 35.18 51.53
N THR A 4 60.47 35.24 50.22
CA THR A 4 59.56 35.83 49.25
C THR A 4 58.61 34.76 48.77
N ASN A 5 57.28 34.92 49.01
CA ASN A 5 56.26 34.03 48.45
C ASN A 5 55.83 34.57 47.09
N PHE A 6 55.99 33.75 46.06
CA PHE A 6 55.43 34.00 44.73
C PHE A 6 54.08 33.29 44.62
N THR A 7 53.03 34.10 44.41
CA THR A 7 51.66 33.59 44.14
C THR A 7 51.45 33.55 42.64
N PHE A 8 51.25 32.35 42.06
CA PHE A 8 50.86 32.18 40.68
C PHE A 8 49.35 32.31 40.56
N GLY A 9 48.87 33.33 39.90
CA GLY A 9 47.46 33.48 39.53
C GLY A 9 47.18 32.73 38.22
N LEU A 10 46.32 31.71 38.27
CA LEU A 10 45.77 31.04 37.13
C LEU A 10 44.57 31.82 36.61
N LEU A 11 44.70 32.51 35.47
CA LEU A 11 43.57 33.04 34.69
C LEU A 11 42.94 31.89 33.90
N SER A 12 41.78 31.39 34.33
CA SER A 12 40.96 30.47 33.60
C SER A 12 40.04 31.23 32.67
N SER A 13 40.38 31.26 31.37
CA SER A 13 39.52 31.83 30.33
C SER A 13 38.37 30.86 30.00
N LEU A 14 37.19 31.19 30.51
CA LEU A 14 35.96 30.43 30.21
C LEU A 14 35.49 30.82 28.78
N PHE A 15 35.75 29.97 27.81
CA PHE A 15 35.17 30.08 26.48
C PHE A 15 33.73 29.59 26.52
N ILE A 16 32.78 30.52 26.62
CA ILE A 16 31.36 30.24 26.42
C ILE A 16 31.11 30.11 24.92
N LEU A 17 31.05 28.86 24.45
CA LEU A 17 30.51 28.54 23.12
C LEU A 17 29.00 28.86 23.14
N LEU A 18 28.63 30.01 22.63
CA LEU A 18 27.24 30.31 22.29
C LEU A 18 26.84 29.37 21.14
N PHE A 19 26.22 28.24 21.49
CA PHE A 19 25.43 27.50 20.54
C PHE A 19 24.20 28.36 20.22
N ASN A 20 24.22 29.06 19.10
CA ASN A 20 22.99 29.49 18.45
C ASN A 20 22.26 28.23 18.04
N PRO A 21 21.04 27.94 18.56
CA PRO A 21 20.21 26.98 17.90
C PRO A 21 19.99 27.53 16.49
N MET A 22 20.49 26.83 15.47
CA MET A 22 19.97 27.00 14.13
C MET A 22 18.48 26.61 14.25
N ASP A 23 17.62 27.65 14.22
CA ASP A 23 16.22 27.42 13.85
C ASP A 23 16.28 26.83 12.44
N VAL A 24 16.26 25.49 12.39
CA VAL A 24 15.86 24.78 11.20
C VAL A 24 14.41 25.17 11.04
N ASN A 25 14.14 26.21 10.26
CA ASN A 25 12.81 26.52 9.78
C ASN A 25 12.33 25.25 9.09
N ALA A 26 11.57 24.42 9.80
CA ALA A 26 10.91 23.29 9.22
C ALA A 26 10.02 23.86 8.11
N GLN A 27 10.33 23.52 6.87
CA GLN A 27 9.57 23.98 5.73
C GLN A 27 8.11 23.55 5.93
N SER A 28 7.22 24.53 6.05
CA SER A 28 5.79 24.28 6.19
C SER A 28 5.16 24.18 4.80
N TYR A 29 4.52 23.06 4.51
CA TYR A 29 3.86 22.83 3.23
C TYR A 29 2.43 23.37 3.27
N GLN A 30 2.09 24.19 2.28
CA GLN A 30 0.73 24.71 2.10
C GLN A 30 -0.11 23.68 1.33
N ALA A 31 -1.44 23.72 1.49
CA ALA A 31 -2.38 22.85 0.77
C ALA A 31 -2.55 23.29 -0.70
N THR A 32 -1.43 23.39 -1.42
CA THR A 32 -1.36 23.71 -2.85
C THR A 32 -0.33 22.79 -3.52
N TRP A 33 -0.55 22.41 -4.77
CA TRP A 33 0.37 21.55 -5.51
C TRP A 33 1.76 22.17 -5.63
N GLU A 34 1.84 23.50 -5.86
CA GLU A 34 3.11 24.23 -5.95
C GLU A 34 3.96 24.07 -4.69
N SER A 35 3.33 23.94 -3.52
CA SER A 35 4.04 23.74 -2.26
C SER A 35 4.33 22.28 -1.97
N LEU A 36 3.35 21.40 -2.19
CA LEU A 36 3.45 19.98 -1.87
C LEU A 36 4.49 19.27 -2.75
N ASP A 37 4.55 19.60 -4.05
CA ASP A 37 5.50 19.03 -5.00
C ASP A 37 6.96 19.43 -4.76
N GLN A 38 7.21 20.42 -3.89
CA GLN A 38 8.57 20.79 -3.49
C GLN A 38 9.13 19.93 -2.36
N ARG A 39 8.30 19.04 -1.80
CA ARG A 39 8.76 18.14 -0.75
C ARG A 39 9.82 17.17 -1.32
N PRO A 40 11.03 17.14 -0.73
CA PRO A 40 12.01 16.16 -1.15
C PRO A 40 11.53 14.75 -0.76
N MET A 41 11.61 13.83 -1.72
CA MET A 41 11.30 12.44 -1.42
C MET A 41 12.33 11.87 -0.42
N PRO A 42 11.89 11.15 0.62
CA PRO A 42 12.79 10.48 1.54
C PRO A 42 13.70 9.48 0.83
N GLU A 43 15.03 9.62 0.99
CA GLU A 43 16.06 8.79 0.32
C GLU A 43 15.84 7.30 0.50
N TRP A 44 15.32 6.89 1.67
CA TRP A 44 15.09 5.46 1.93
C TRP A 44 14.23 4.79 0.85
N PHE A 45 13.28 5.51 0.25
CA PHE A 45 12.38 4.95 -0.76
C PHE A 45 13.09 4.80 -2.11
N SER A 46 13.85 5.80 -2.53
CA SER A 46 14.66 5.71 -3.76
C SER A 46 15.72 4.62 -3.68
N ASP A 47 16.25 4.34 -2.49
CA ASP A 47 17.27 3.33 -2.26
C ASP A 47 16.70 1.92 -2.07
N ALA A 48 15.44 1.81 -1.71
CA ALA A 48 14.79 0.54 -1.36
C ALA A 48 14.72 -0.45 -2.52
N LYS A 49 14.36 -0.02 -3.71
CA LYS A 49 14.26 -0.75 -4.98
C LYS A 49 13.32 -1.96 -5.00
N PHE A 50 13.08 -2.62 -3.87
CA PHE A 50 12.26 -3.82 -3.80
C PHE A 50 11.37 -3.81 -2.56
N GLY A 51 10.05 -3.88 -2.79
CA GLY A 51 9.00 -4.00 -1.79
C GLY A 51 8.10 -5.20 -2.03
N ILE A 52 7.35 -5.58 -1.00
CA ILE A 52 6.31 -6.61 -1.09
C ILE A 52 4.95 -5.96 -1.00
N PHE A 53 4.08 -6.23 -1.96
CA PHE A 53 2.66 -5.92 -1.90
C PHE A 53 1.89 -7.12 -1.37
N ILE A 54 0.82 -6.90 -0.62
CA ILE A 54 -0.02 -7.99 -0.12
C ILE A 54 -1.47 -7.65 -0.40
N HIS A 55 -2.10 -8.40 -1.30
CA HIS A 55 -3.55 -8.34 -1.50
C HIS A 55 -4.21 -9.46 -0.72
N TRP A 56 -4.90 -9.09 0.36
CA TRP A 56 -5.52 -10.03 1.28
C TRP A 56 -6.79 -9.44 1.88
N GLY A 57 -7.86 -10.22 1.96
CA GLY A 57 -9.15 -9.76 2.44
C GLY A 57 -10.24 -10.80 2.27
N VAL A 58 -11.49 -10.37 2.36
CA VAL A 58 -12.67 -11.25 2.22
C VAL A 58 -12.69 -11.99 0.88
N TYR A 59 -12.24 -11.35 -0.19
CA TYR A 59 -12.11 -11.98 -1.52
C TYR A 59 -11.17 -13.19 -1.56
N SER A 60 -10.30 -13.36 -0.56
CA SER A 60 -9.46 -14.57 -0.43
C SER A 60 -10.25 -15.81 0.00
N VAL A 61 -11.53 -15.66 0.40
CA VAL A 61 -12.40 -16.79 0.75
C VAL A 61 -12.92 -17.50 -0.51
N PRO A 62 -13.66 -16.83 -1.42
CA PRO A 62 -14.00 -17.45 -2.69
C PRO A 62 -12.75 -17.68 -3.53
N ALA A 63 -11.80 -16.76 -3.51
CA ALA A 63 -10.49 -16.87 -4.13
C ALA A 63 -10.56 -17.41 -5.55
N TRP A 64 -11.44 -16.85 -6.37
CA TRP A 64 -11.68 -17.41 -7.68
C TRP A 64 -11.99 -16.34 -8.73
N ARG A 65 -11.34 -16.45 -9.83
CA ARG A 65 -11.68 -15.83 -11.10
C ARG A 65 -11.28 -16.76 -12.22
N GLN A 66 -12.09 -16.81 -13.26
CA GLN A 66 -11.74 -17.55 -14.48
C GLN A 66 -10.45 -16.95 -15.07
N LEU A 67 -9.54 -17.84 -15.50
CA LEU A 67 -8.33 -17.42 -16.20
C LEU A 67 -8.70 -16.99 -17.62
N GLU A 68 -8.36 -15.77 -17.97
CA GLU A 68 -8.63 -15.19 -19.27
C GLU A 68 -7.37 -14.48 -19.77
N GLU A 69 -7.20 -14.42 -21.09
CA GLU A 69 -6.14 -13.63 -21.68
C GLU A 69 -6.44 -12.14 -21.51
N GLY A 70 -5.43 -11.40 -21.13
CA GLY A 70 -5.50 -9.94 -21.03
C GLY A 70 -5.20 -9.42 -19.63
N ARG A 71 -4.77 -8.17 -19.58
CA ARG A 71 -4.48 -7.44 -18.35
C ARG A 71 -5.78 -7.28 -17.56
N TYR A 72 -5.71 -7.49 -16.24
CA TYR A 72 -6.83 -7.37 -15.31
C TYR A 72 -7.97 -8.40 -15.48
N ALA A 73 -7.86 -9.36 -16.39
CA ALA A 73 -8.95 -10.28 -16.67
C ALA A 73 -9.16 -11.31 -15.56
N SER A 74 -8.08 -11.74 -14.91
CA SER A 74 -8.09 -12.85 -13.93
C SER A 74 -8.03 -12.40 -12.46
N TYR A 75 -8.35 -11.16 -12.14
CA TYR A 75 -8.25 -10.58 -10.80
C TYR A 75 -9.31 -11.13 -9.84
N ALA A 76 -8.91 -12.02 -8.94
CA ALA A 76 -9.81 -12.64 -7.96
C ALA A 76 -10.26 -11.67 -6.87
N GLU A 77 -9.49 -10.63 -6.56
CA GLU A 77 -9.85 -9.56 -5.63
C GLU A 77 -11.04 -8.71 -6.13
N TRP A 78 -11.39 -8.83 -7.40
CA TRP A 78 -12.57 -8.21 -7.99
C TRP A 78 -13.80 -9.14 -7.97
N TYR A 79 -13.81 -10.16 -7.11
CA TYR A 79 -14.89 -11.16 -7.05
C TYR A 79 -16.26 -10.52 -6.88
N GLU A 80 -16.43 -9.61 -5.95
CA GLU A 80 -17.70 -8.92 -5.72
C GLU A 80 -18.19 -8.24 -7.00
N ALA A 81 -17.39 -7.33 -7.56
CA ALA A 81 -17.80 -6.51 -8.68
C ALA A 81 -18.00 -7.33 -9.98
N ARG A 82 -17.15 -8.30 -10.26
CA ARG A 82 -17.17 -9.00 -11.56
C ARG A 82 -17.95 -10.30 -11.53
N VAL A 83 -17.84 -11.05 -10.43
CA VAL A 83 -18.49 -12.36 -10.33
C VAL A 83 -19.93 -12.19 -9.87
N MET A 84 -20.15 -11.40 -8.82
CA MET A 84 -21.47 -11.29 -8.22
C MET A 84 -22.35 -10.21 -8.88
N ASP A 85 -21.78 -9.05 -9.17
CA ASP A 85 -22.55 -7.93 -9.68
C ASP A 85 -22.74 -7.97 -11.21
N ASN A 86 -21.71 -8.23 -11.98
CA ASN A 86 -21.83 -8.29 -13.44
C ASN A 86 -22.35 -9.62 -13.97
N LYS A 87 -22.30 -10.67 -13.18
CA LYS A 87 -22.79 -12.03 -13.55
C LYS A 87 -22.18 -12.52 -14.87
N ASP A 88 -20.94 -12.11 -15.17
CA ASP A 88 -20.31 -12.41 -16.46
C ASP A 88 -19.37 -13.62 -16.42
N ASN A 89 -19.04 -14.13 -17.61
CA ASN A 89 -17.97 -15.06 -17.92
C ASN A 89 -17.90 -16.32 -17.01
N GLY A 90 -19.03 -16.95 -16.70
CA GLY A 90 -19.08 -18.16 -15.89
C GLY A 90 -18.80 -17.93 -14.40
N GLY A 91 -18.41 -16.72 -13.99
CA GLY A 91 -18.13 -16.40 -12.60
C GLY A 91 -19.34 -16.49 -11.71
N TYR A 92 -20.48 -15.95 -12.16
CA TYR A 92 -21.72 -16.07 -11.43
C TYR A 92 -22.21 -17.53 -11.34
N GLU A 93 -22.00 -18.32 -12.38
CA GLU A 93 -22.32 -19.75 -12.33
C GLU A 93 -21.45 -20.50 -11.31
N PHE A 94 -20.15 -20.17 -11.23
CA PHE A 94 -19.27 -20.69 -10.18
C PHE A 94 -19.80 -20.31 -8.78
N HIS A 95 -20.19 -19.05 -8.59
CA HIS A 95 -20.74 -18.57 -7.31
C HIS A 95 -22.00 -19.35 -6.94
N ARG A 96 -22.97 -19.41 -7.86
CA ARG A 96 -24.24 -20.10 -7.67
C ARG A 96 -24.07 -21.59 -7.35
N GLN A 97 -23.16 -22.27 -8.04
CA GLN A 97 -22.91 -23.69 -7.83
C GLN A 97 -22.22 -24.00 -6.49
N ASN A 98 -21.33 -23.12 -6.01
CA ASN A 98 -20.53 -23.39 -4.83
C ASN A 98 -21.14 -22.79 -3.54
N TYR A 99 -21.91 -21.72 -3.64
CA TYR A 99 -22.43 -20.99 -2.48
C TYR A 99 -23.96 -20.83 -2.49
N GLY A 100 -24.60 -20.89 -3.64
CA GLY A 100 -26.03 -20.66 -3.81
C GLY A 100 -26.37 -19.24 -4.29
N GLU A 101 -27.60 -19.04 -4.73
CA GLU A 101 -28.07 -17.73 -5.27
C GLU A 101 -28.26 -16.67 -4.19
N ASP A 102 -28.62 -17.09 -2.97
CA ASP A 102 -28.93 -16.20 -1.85
C ASP A 102 -27.68 -15.84 -1.01
N PHE A 103 -26.50 -16.42 -1.33
CA PHE A 103 -25.27 -16.14 -0.60
C PHE A 103 -24.67 -14.81 -1.07
N GLU A 104 -24.65 -13.82 -0.18
CA GLU A 104 -24.13 -12.48 -0.47
C GLU A 104 -22.61 -12.40 -0.24
N TYR A 105 -21.98 -11.36 -0.79
CA TYR A 105 -20.54 -11.15 -0.59
C TYR A 105 -20.17 -11.01 0.89
N ARG A 106 -21.00 -10.32 1.66
CA ARG A 106 -20.80 -10.16 3.11
C ARG A 106 -20.84 -11.48 3.89
N ASP A 107 -21.47 -12.52 3.36
CA ASP A 107 -21.48 -13.84 3.99
C ASP A 107 -20.11 -14.53 3.97
N PHE A 108 -19.17 -14.04 3.15
CA PHE A 108 -17.78 -14.50 3.19
C PHE A 108 -17.00 -13.96 4.40
N ALA A 109 -17.38 -12.82 4.99
CA ALA A 109 -16.63 -12.20 6.07
C ALA A 109 -16.43 -13.11 7.29
N PRO A 110 -17.44 -13.83 7.82
CA PRO A 110 -17.22 -14.76 8.93
C PRO A 110 -16.36 -15.98 8.54
N LEU A 111 -16.16 -16.23 7.25
CA LEU A 111 -15.31 -17.32 6.72
C LEU A 111 -13.85 -16.86 6.49
N PHE A 112 -13.62 -15.57 6.46
CA PHE A 112 -12.28 -14.99 6.44
C PHE A 112 -11.71 -15.01 7.86
N ARG A 113 -11.06 -16.12 8.25
CA ARG A 113 -10.68 -16.37 9.66
C ARG A 113 -9.24 -16.04 10.01
N ALA A 114 -8.35 -16.07 9.03
CA ALA A 114 -6.93 -15.84 9.25
C ALA A 114 -6.30 -16.70 10.38
N GLU A 115 -6.83 -17.90 10.61
CA GLU A 115 -6.46 -18.77 11.75
C GLU A 115 -5.02 -19.25 11.72
N LEU A 116 -4.39 -19.25 10.55
CA LEU A 116 -2.98 -19.60 10.35
C LEU A 116 -2.10 -18.39 10.10
N PHE A 117 -2.65 -17.19 10.19
CA PHE A 117 -1.89 -15.97 10.02
C PHE A 117 -0.84 -15.82 11.12
N ASN A 118 0.40 -15.81 10.69
CA ASN A 118 1.56 -15.59 11.56
C ASN A 118 2.37 -14.40 11.02
N PRO A 119 2.16 -13.19 11.54
CA PRO A 119 2.81 -11.99 11.04
C PRO A 119 4.33 -12.02 11.15
N ASP A 120 4.88 -12.67 12.19
CA ASP A 120 6.32 -12.83 12.35
C ASP A 120 6.94 -13.73 11.28
N GLN A 121 6.21 -14.78 10.87
CA GLN A 121 6.65 -15.65 9.80
C GLN A 121 6.64 -14.92 8.46
N TRP A 122 5.59 -14.13 8.19
CA TRP A 122 5.52 -13.31 6.99
C TRP A 122 6.66 -12.29 6.95
N ALA A 123 6.85 -11.53 8.01
CA ALA A 123 7.90 -10.51 8.10
C ALA A 123 9.30 -11.11 7.88
N LYS A 124 9.58 -12.28 8.48
CA LYS A 124 10.84 -13.01 8.27
C LYS A 124 11.03 -13.48 6.83
N LEU A 125 9.95 -13.95 6.19
CA LEU A 125 9.98 -14.33 4.77
C LEU A 125 10.33 -13.14 3.89
N PHE A 126 9.65 -12.01 4.08
CA PHE A 126 9.89 -10.79 3.30
C PHE A 126 11.30 -10.23 3.50
N LYS A 127 11.80 -10.28 4.75
CA LYS A 127 13.20 -9.91 5.03
C LYS A 127 14.19 -10.83 4.32
N LYS A 128 13.93 -12.15 4.31
CA LYS A 128 14.76 -13.11 3.57
C LYS A 128 14.68 -12.93 2.06
N ALA A 129 13.54 -12.51 1.54
CA ALA A 129 13.38 -12.15 0.14
C ALA A 129 14.23 -10.94 -0.28
N GLY A 130 14.75 -10.17 0.68
CA GLY A 130 15.53 -8.96 0.41
C GLY A 130 14.68 -7.68 0.32
N ALA A 131 13.37 -7.75 0.57
CA ALA A 131 12.52 -6.57 0.57
C ALA A 131 12.98 -5.53 1.60
N LYS A 132 12.70 -4.27 1.31
CA LYS A 132 12.97 -3.13 2.20
C LYS A 132 11.69 -2.57 2.83
N TYR A 133 10.56 -2.77 2.20
CA TYR A 133 9.25 -2.35 2.68
C TYR A 133 8.17 -3.35 2.29
N VAL A 134 7.03 -3.24 2.97
CA VAL A 134 5.84 -4.06 2.76
C VAL A 134 4.65 -3.13 2.68
N VAL A 135 3.72 -3.37 1.77
CA VAL A 135 2.45 -2.64 1.65
C VAL A 135 1.31 -3.64 1.74
N LEU A 136 0.41 -3.48 2.71
CA LEU A 136 -0.77 -4.32 2.88
C LEU A 136 -2.03 -3.59 2.42
N THR A 137 -2.93 -4.27 1.73
CA THR A 137 -4.28 -3.75 1.46
C THR A 137 -5.06 -3.59 2.77
N SER A 138 -4.96 -2.43 3.40
CA SER A 138 -5.71 -2.15 4.64
C SER A 138 -7.23 -2.17 4.40
N LYS A 139 -7.67 -1.58 3.28
CA LYS A 139 -9.03 -1.66 2.73
C LYS A 139 -8.94 -1.71 1.21
N HIS A 140 -9.46 -2.77 0.59
CA HIS A 140 -9.62 -2.87 -0.85
C HIS A 140 -10.96 -2.28 -1.30
N HIS A 141 -11.29 -2.37 -2.57
CA HIS A 141 -12.53 -1.82 -3.17
C HIS A 141 -13.82 -2.42 -2.59
N ASP A 142 -13.77 -3.62 -2.02
CA ASP A 142 -14.89 -4.25 -1.30
C ASP A 142 -15.23 -3.56 0.03
N GLY A 143 -14.39 -2.63 0.47
CA GLY A 143 -14.62 -1.82 1.66
C GLY A 143 -14.39 -2.53 2.99
N PHE A 144 -13.95 -3.82 3.00
CA PHE A 144 -13.62 -4.53 4.23
C PHE A 144 -12.31 -4.02 4.82
N CYS A 145 -12.33 -3.62 6.09
CA CYS A 145 -11.18 -3.06 6.78
C CYS A 145 -10.38 -4.17 7.51
N LEU A 146 -9.06 -4.29 7.25
CA LEU A 146 -8.20 -5.26 7.95
C LEU A 146 -7.74 -4.77 9.33
N TRP A 147 -8.39 -3.77 9.89
CA TRP A 147 -8.16 -3.23 11.24
C TRP A 147 -9.49 -2.94 11.93
N PRO A 148 -9.53 -2.95 13.28
CA PRO A 148 -10.74 -2.61 14.05
C PRO A 148 -10.99 -1.10 13.98
N THR A 149 -11.73 -0.65 12.98
CA THR A 149 -12.12 0.75 12.83
C THR A 149 -13.35 1.06 13.67
N PRO A 150 -13.36 2.21 14.40
CA PRO A 150 -14.55 2.66 15.11
C PRO A 150 -15.60 3.31 14.21
N ASN A 151 -15.39 3.32 12.89
CA ASN A 151 -16.30 3.92 11.94
C ASN A 151 -17.64 3.19 11.90
N GLN A 152 -18.74 3.89 12.24
CA GLN A 152 -20.07 3.30 12.33
C GLN A 152 -20.58 2.68 11.02
N HIS A 153 -20.13 3.17 9.86
CA HIS A 153 -20.50 2.63 8.54
C HIS A 153 -19.73 1.33 8.22
N LYS A 154 -18.74 0.98 9.03
CA LYS A 154 -17.94 -0.24 8.91
C LYS A 154 -18.17 -1.23 10.06
N GLU A 155 -19.23 -1.02 10.84
CA GLU A 155 -19.66 -2.00 11.85
C GLU A 155 -19.97 -3.34 11.19
N ASN A 156 -19.42 -4.42 11.75
CA ASN A 156 -19.46 -5.77 11.17
C ASN A 156 -18.89 -5.87 9.73
N TRP A 157 -18.07 -4.89 9.31
CA TRP A 157 -17.35 -4.90 8.05
C TRP A 157 -15.86 -4.56 8.23
N ASN A 158 -15.29 -5.09 9.30
CA ASN A 158 -13.87 -4.96 9.64
C ASN A 158 -13.38 -6.21 10.39
N SER A 159 -12.08 -6.44 10.38
CA SER A 159 -11.45 -7.62 10.97
C SER A 159 -11.50 -7.68 12.50
N GLY A 160 -11.84 -6.59 13.18
CA GLY A 160 -12.04 -6.56 14.63
C GLY A 160 -13.42 -7.12 15.04
N ASP A 161 -14.44 -6.88 14.23
CA ASP A 161 -15.82 -7.24 14.54
C ASP A 161 -16.17 -8.65 14.04
N ILE A 162 -15.72 -9.02 12.84
CA ILE A 162 -16.12 -10.25 12.17
C ILE A 162 -14.93 -10.98 11.55
N GLY A 163 -15.07 -12.28 11.38
CA GLY A 163 -14.04 -13.14 10.83
C GLY A 163 -12.90 -13.38 11.83
N PRO A 164 -11.72 -12.78 11.62
CA PRO A 164 -10.56 -13.02 12.49
C PRO A 164 -10.74 -12.51 13.92
N GLN A 165 -11.52 -11.47 14.11
CA GLN A 165 -11.65 -10.73 15.38
C GLN A 165 -10.29 -10.27 15.94
N ARG A 166 -9.45 -9.71 15.02
CA ARG A 166 -8.06 -9.30 15.28
C ARG A 166 -7.75 -8.00 14.54
N ASP A 167 -6.77 -7.26 15.03
CA ASP A 167 -6.10 -6.19 14.30
C ASP A 167 -5.00 -6.77 13.40
N LEU A 168 -5.38 -7.28 12.23
CA LEU A 168 -4.44 -7.90 11.29
C LEU A 168 -3.38 -6.91 10.80
N LEU A 169 -3.79 -5.65 10.60
CA LEU A 169 -2.90 -4.58 10.15
C LEU A 169 -1.89 -4.21 11.23
N GLY A 170 -2.31 -4.03 12.48
CA GLY A 170 -1.44 -3.69 13.60
C GLY A 170 -0.44 -4.80 13.93
N GLU A 171 -0.90 -6.05 13.90
CA GLU A 171 -0.04 -7.20 14.12
C GLU A 171 1.06 -7.31 13.05
N LEU A 172 0.71 -7.17 11.76
CA LEU A 172 1.70 -7.19 10.69
C LEU A 172 2.65 -5.99 10.76
N THR A 173 2.11 -4.79 11.04
CA THR A 173 2.91 -3.57 11.19
C THR A 173 4.01 -3.76 12.24
N THR A 174 3.65 -4.32 13.38
CA THR A 174 4.59 -4.61 14.47
C THR A 174 5.68 -5.59 14.03
N SER A 175 5.28 -6.70 13.43
CA SER A 175 6.22 -7.75 13.01
C SER A 175 7.15 -7.30 11.89
N VAL A 176 6.66 -6.54 10.91
CA VAL A 176 7.45 -5.98 9.81
C VAL A 176 8.52 -5.01 10.34
N ARG A 177 8.14 -4.12 11.26
CA ARG A 177 9.08 -3.19 11.90
C ARG A 177 10.11 -3.89 12.78
N ASN A 178 9.72 -4.94 13.49
CA ASN A 178 10.63 -5.71 14.34
C ASN A 178 11.77 -6.38 13.57
N VAL A 179 11.57 -6.68 12.29
CA VAL A 179 12.65 -7.19 11.42
C VAL A 179 13.39 -6.09 10.66
N GLY A 180 13.09 -4.82 10.93
CA GLY A 180 13.74 -3.65 10.32
C GLY A 180 13.28 -3.37 8.89
N LEU A 181 12.06 -3.74 8.52
CA LEU A 181 11.43 -3.33 7.28
C LEU A 181 10.50 -2.14 7.52
N LYS A 182 10.28 -1.34 6.47
CA LYS A 182 9.30 -0.27 6.46
C LYS A 182 7.90 -0.84 6.21
N MET A 183 6.87 -0.29 6.88
CA MET A 183 5.49 -0.72 6.69
C MET A 183 4.67 0.34 6.00
N GLY A 184 4.05 -0.02 4.90
CA GLY A 184 3.13 0.78 4.11
C GLY A 184 1.72 0.22 4.11
N LEU A 185 0.78 1.06 3.75
CA LEU A 185 -0.64 0.75 3.65
C LEU A 185 -1.15 1.06 2.25
N TYR A 186 -1.86 0.12 1.64
CA TYR A 186 -2.74 0.41 0.52
C TYR A 186 -4.12 0.79 1.06
N TYR A 187 -4.73 1.79 0.47
CA TYR A 187 -6.08 2.22 0.81
C TYR A 187 -6.85 2.58 -0.46
N SER A 188 -7.91 1.81 -0.76
CA SER A 188 -8.88 2.21 -1.78
C SER A 188 -9.65 3.43 -1.30
N ILE A 189 -9.53 4.55 -2.00
CA ILE A 189 -10.24 5.78 -1.65
C ILE A 189 -11.76 5.53 -1.69
N PRO A 190 -12.39 5.14 -2.82
CA PRO A 190 -13.77 4.68 -2.82
C PRO A 190 -13.88 3.21 -2.41
N ASP A 191 -15.07 2.78 -2.05
CA ASP A 191 -15.45 1.38 -2.02
C ASP A 191 -16.79 1.13 -2.75
N TRP A 192 -16.96 -0.10 -3.21
CA TRP A 192 -18.09 -0.44 -4.07
C TRP A 192 -19.44 -0.41 -3.36
N GLU A 193 -19.48 -0.71 -2.07
CA GLU A 193 -20.72 -0.74 -1.32
C GLU A 193 -21.23 0.66 -0.98
N SER A 194 -20.33 1.60 -0.73
CA SER A 194 -20.68 2.92 -0.17
C SER A 194 -20.80 4.00 -1.23
N ILE A 195 -20.01 3.94 -2.33
CA ILE A 195 -20.15 4.88 -3.46
C ILE A 195 -20.43 4.12 -4.75
N PRO A 196 -21.69 3.92 -5.07
CA PRO A 196 -22.07 3.10 -6.21
C PRO A 196 -21.96 3.80 -7.57
N ARG A 197 -21.71 5.12 -7.63
CA ARG A 197 -21.78 5.88 -8.88
C ARG A 197 -20.50 6.64 -9.17
N LYS A 198 -20.10 6.61 -10.44
CA LYS A 198 -19.06 7.49 -10.96
C LYS A 198 -19.54 8.95 -10.94
N ALA A 199 -18.58 9.89 -11.00
CA ALA A 199 -18.86 11.33 -11.05
C ALA A 199 -19.76 11.76 -12.23
N ASP A 200 -19.74 11.01 -13.34
CA ASP A 200 -20.60 11.22 -14.50
C ASP A 200 -22.04 10.67 -14.34
N GLY A 201 -22.36 10.12 -13.15
CA GLY A 201 -23.67 9.54 -12.85
C GLY A 201 -23.86 8.11 -13.34
N SER A 202 -22.90 7.52 -14.05
CA SER A 202 -22.93 6.11 -14.42
C SER A 202 -22.67 5.22 -13.21
N GLU A 203 -23.30 4.06 -13.19
CA GLU A 203 -23.09 3.11 -12.10
C GLU A 203 -21.67 2.53 -12.13
N TYR A 204 -21.07 2.44 -10.96
CA TYR A 204 -19.87 1.65 -10.74
C TYR A 204 -20.32 0.23 -10.43
N TYR A 205 -19.84 -0.77 -10.92
CA TYR A 205 -20.00 -2.22 -10.74
C TYR A 205 -20.90 -2.75 -9.60
N ILE A 206 -21.98 -2.07 -9.17
CA ILE A 206 -22.71 -2.44 -7.95
C ILE A 206 -24.16 -2.78 -8.18
N ARG A 207 -24.63 -3.82 -7.48
CA ARG A 207 -26.05 -4.19 -7.43
C ARG A 207 -26.86 -3.10 -6.73
N LYS A 208 -27.98 -2.74 -7.33
CA LYS A 208 -28.88 -1.71 -6.81
C LYS A 208 -29.33 -1.98 -5.37
N GLU A 209 -29.52 -3.24 -5.01
CA GLU A 209 -29.93 -3.64 -3.67
C GLU A 209 -28.90 -3.26 -2.60
N PHE A 210 -27.61 -3.29 -2.93
CA PHE A 210 -26.54 -2.86 -2.02
C PHE A 210 -26.53 -1.35 -1.84
N VAL A 211 -26.77 -0.61 -2.93
CA VAL A 211 -26.90 0.86 -2.87
C VAL A 211 -28.02 1.29 -1.95
N ASP A 212 -29.17 0.61 -2.05
CA ASP A 212 -30.34 0.93 -1.23
C ASP A 212 -30.11 0.60 0.26
N LYS A 213 -29.19 -0.34 0.58
CA LYS A 213 -28.91 -0.80 1.95
C LYS A 213 -27.70 -0.12 2.60
N TYR A 214 -26.63 0.12 1.85
CA TYR A 214 -25.35 0.59 2.37
C TYR A 214 -24.85 1.86 1.68
N GLY A 215 -25.49 2.28 0.59
CA GLY A 215 -25.07 3.41 -0.21
C GLY A 215 -25.19 4.73 0.53
N LEU A 216 -24.17 5.54 0.40
CA LEU A 216 -24.12 6.91 0.89
C LEU A 216 -24.10 7.88 -0.29
N SER A 217 -24.44 9.14 -0.05
CA SER A 217 -24.04 10.16 -1.01
C SER A 217 -22.52 10.25 -1.07
N ALA A 218 -21.98 10.68 -2.19
CA ALA A 218 -20.52 10.83 -2.33
C ALA A 218 -19.93 11.77 -1.25
N GLU A 219 -20.66 12.84 -0.91
CA GLU A 219 -20.27 13.76 0.16
C GLU A 219 -20.27 13.08 1.53
N GLN A 220 -21.30 12.30 1.85
CA GLN A 220 -21.35 11.57 3.11
C GLN A 220 -20.21 10.56 3.21
N TYR A 221 -19.97 9.79 2.15
CA TYR A 221 -18.86 8.83 2.11
C TYR A 221 -17.51 9.51 2.36
N LYS A 222 -17.25 10.61 1.66
CA LYS A 222 -16.03 11.39 1.82
C LYS A 222 -15.84 11.86 3.27
N GLU A 223 -16.87 12.50 3.85
CA GLU A 223 -16.77 13.14 5.18
C GLU A 223 -16.84 12.11 6.32
N GLU A 224 -17.55 11.02 6.14
CA GLU A 224 -17.83 10.07 7.22
C GLU A 224 -16.99 8.79 7.14
N ILE A 225 -16.40 8.45 5.97
CA ILE A 225 -15.57 7.25 5.80
C ILE A 225 -14.18 7.59 5.29
N ALA A 226 -14.04 8.08 4.06
CA ALA A 226 -12.76 8.13 3.37
C ALA A 226 -11.73 9.01 4.10
N ILE A 227 -12.08 10.25 4.39
CA ILE A 227 -11.19 11.19 5.08
C ILE A 227 -10.90 10.74 6.52
N PRO A 228 -11.91 10.41 7.36
CA PRO A 228 -11.65 9.93 8.71
C PRO A 228 -10.74 8.71 8.77
N GLN A 229 -10.95 7.72 7.87
CA GLN A 229 -10.12 6.52 7.84
C GLN A 229 -8.66 6.80 7.41
N LEU A 230 -8.41 7.74 6.49
CA LEU A 230 -7.04 8.15 6.14
C LEU A 230 -6.31 8.71 7.36
N TYR A 231 -6.94 9.63 8.11
CA TYR A 231 -6.37 10.17 9.35
C TYR A 231 -6.20 9.09 10.43
N GLU A 232 -7.18 8.20 10.58
CA GLU A 232 -7.14 7.07 11.51
C GLU A 232 -5.94 6.16 11.23
N LEU A 233 -5.76 5.73 9.98
CA LEU A 233 -4.65 4.87 9.55
C LEU A 233 -3.29 5.52 9.82
N VAL A 234 -3.14 6.79 9.48
CA VAL A 234 -1.88 7.51 9.73
C VAL A 234 -1.60 7.64 11.22
N ASN A 235 -2.59 8.03 12.01
CA ASN A 235 -2.41 8.23 13.45
C ASN A 235 -2.13 6.93 14.20
N ASN A 236 -2.82 5.84 13.83
CA ASN A 236 -2.71 4.56 14.54
C ASN A 236 -1.48 3.76 14.10
N TYR A 237 -1.14 3.77 12.80
CA TYR A 237 -0.13 2.88 12.25
C TYR A 237 1.12 3.58 11.73
N GLN A 238 1.11 4.89 11.55
CA GLN A 238 2.28 5.71 11.13
C GLN A 238 3.01 5.10 9.92
N PRO A 239 2.33 4.93 8.77
CA PRO A 239 2.89 4.22 7.63
C PRO A 239 4.09 4.93 7.01
N SER A 240 5.04 4.15 6.49
CA SER A 240 6.15 4.67 5.67
C SER A 240 5.75 4.86 4.20
N VAL A 241 4.69 4.18 3.74
CA VAL A 241 4.09 4.32 2.40
C VAL A 241 2.58 4.41 2.55
N ILE A 242 1.94 5.34 1.85
CA ILE A 242 0.50 5.32 1.60
C ILE A 242 0.30 5.12 0.11
N PHE A 243 -0.11 3.91 -0.26
CA PHE A 243 -0.51 3.58 -1.61
C PHE A 243 -2.02 3.77 -1.72
N SER A 244 -2.45 4.93 -2.21
CA SER A 244 -3.86 5.19 -2.53
C SER A 244 -4.26 4.54 -3.84
N ASP A 245 -5.53 4.22 -4.00
CA ASP A 245 -6.04 3.66 -5.26
C ASP A 245 -7.47 4.10 -5.53
N ALA A 246 -7.83 4.14 -6.81
CA ALA A 246 -9.17 4.45 -7.33
C ALA A 246 -9.70 5.87 -7.03
N GLY A 247 -9.01 6.69 -6.28
CA GLY A 247 -9.39 8.09 -6.06
C GLY A 247 -9.43 8.88 -7.36
N GLU A 248 -8.47 8.58 -8.25
CA GLU A 248 -8.34 9.20 -9.56
C GLU A 248 -9.47 8.83 -10.54
N TRP A 249 -10.24 7.81 -10.25
CA TRP A 249 -11.35 7.38 -11.13
C TRP A 249 -12.58 8.26 -11.00
N LEU A 250 -12.79 8.90 -9.83
CA LEU A 250 -14.06 9.53 -9.50
C LEU A 250 -13.99 11.05 -9.45
N TYR A 251 -13.28 11.61 -8.48
CA TYR A 251 -13.33 13.03 -8.15
C TYR A 251 -11.94 13.66 -8.09
N ASP A 252 -11.89 14.99 -8.14
CA ASP A 252 -10.67 15.79 -8.04
C ASP A 252 -10.16 15.98 -6.60
N ASP A 253 -9.09 16.73 -6.48
CA ASP A 253 -8.43 17.04 -5.21
C ASP A 253 -9.27 17.95 -4.28
N GLU A 254 -10.11 18.81 -4.83
CA GLU A 254 -11.02 19.65 -4.04
C GLU A 254 -12.09 18.79 -3.36
N PHE A 255 -12.68 17.85 -4.13
CA PHE A 255 -13.66 16.92 -3.57
C PHE A 255 -13.04 16.05 -2.47
N TRP A 256 -11.93 15.34 -2.75
CA TRP A 256 -11.31 14.43 -1.79
C TRP A 256 -10.52 15.13 -0.67
N LYS A 257 -10.40 16.47 -0.70
CA LYS A 257 -9.54 17.26 0.21
C LYS A 257 -8.10 16.72 0.25
N THR A 258 -7.61 16.33 -0.91
CA THR A 258 -6.30 15.66 -1.04
C THR A 258 -5.17 16.58 -0.61
N LYS A 259 -5.20 17.84 -1.05
CA LYS A 259 -4.16 18.82 -0.70
C LYS A 259 -4.10 19.12 0.79
N GLU A 260 -5.26 19.23 1.44
CA GLU A 260 -5.35 19.45 2.88
C GLU A 260 -4.83 18.24 3.66
N PHE A 261 -5.19 17.02 3.24
CA PHE A 261 -4.67 15.80 3.85
C PHE A 261 -3.17 15.69 3.70
N LEU A 262 -2.61 15.92 2.51
CA LEU A 262 -1.16 15.86 2.27
C LEU A 262 -0.41 16.95 3.02
N ALA A 263 -0.95 18.17 3.10
CA ALA A 263 -0.35 19.24 3.88
C ALA A 263 -0.28 18.88 5.37
N TRP A 264 -1.35 18.32 5.94
CA TRP A 264 -1.34 17.80 7.30
C TRP A 264 -0.34 16.64 7.46
N LEU A 265 -0.34 15.70 6.53
CA LEU A 265 0.54 14.52 6.56
C LEU A 265 2.02 14.93 6.63
N TYR A 266 2.43 15.93 5.85
CA TYR A 266 3.81 16.37 5.74
C TYR A 266 4.24 17.38 6.83
N ASN A 267 3.29 18.07 7.49
CA ASN A 267 3.60 19.02 8.54
C ASN A 267 3.44 18.46 9.96
N GLU A 268 2.39 17.68 10.19
CA GLU A 268 1.89 17.39 11.54
C GLU A 268 1.96 15.91 11.93
N SER A 269 1.84 14.98 10.93
CA SER A 269 1.82 13.56 11.26
C SER A 269 3.11 13.08 11.92
N ALA A 270 3.02 12.02 12.73
CA ALA A 270 4.18 11.42 13.36
C ALA A 270 5.16 10.79 12.35
N CYS A 271 4.68 10.41 11.16
CA CYS A 271 5.49 9.82 10.09
C CYS A 271 5.94 10.83 9.00
N LYS A 272 5.73 12.12 9.20
CA LYS A 272 5.99 13.19 8.22
C LYS A 272 7.37 13.20 7.56
N ASN A 273 8.39 12.75 8.27
CA ASN A 273 9.77 12.73 7.77
C ASN A 273 10.10 11.46 6.97
N GLU A 274 9.20 10.48 7.00
CA GLU A 274 9.45 9.14 6.45
C GLU A 274 8.44 8.75 5.38
N VAL A 275 7.18 9.16 5.53
CA VAL A 275 6.09 8.74 4.66
C VAL A 275 6.29 9.18 3.22
N VAL A 276 5.97 8.30 2.28
CA VAL A 276 5.84 8.61 0.85
C VAL A 276 4.43 8.25 0.38
N VAL A 277 3.93 8.99 -0.60
CA VAL A 277 2.61 8.77 -1.21
C VAL A 277 2.72 8.58 -2.72
N ASN A 278 1.90 7.69 -3.27
CA ASN A 278 1.76 7.55 -4.70
C ASN A 278 0.83 8.63 -5.30
N ASP A 279 0.55 8.51 -6.58
CA ASP A 279 -0.17 9.48 -7.41
C ASP A 279 -1.65 9.15 -7.67
N ARG A 280 -2.33 8.30 -6.84
CA ARG A 280 -3.70 7.84 -7.13
C ARG A 280 -4.77 8.34 -6.16
N PHE A 281 -4.54 9.44 -5.44
CA PHE A 281 -5.54 9.97 -4.48
C PHE A 281 -6.75 10.63 -5.12
N CYS A 282 -6.58 11.27 -6.27
CA CYS A 282 -7.64 12.03 -6.91
C CYS A 282 -7.43 12.15 -8.43
N LYS A 283 -8.49 12.55 -9.12
CA LYS A 283 -8.43 12.83 -10.55
C LYS A 283 -7.48 14.00 -10.84
N GLY A 284 -6.64 13.82 -11.85
CA GLY A 284 -5.64 14.81 -12.24
C GLY A 284 -4.29 14.66 -11.53
N MET A 285 -4.19 13.82 -10.50
CA MET A 285 -2.94 13.56 -9.78
C MET A 285 -1.99 12.60 -10.53
N PRO A 286 -2.46 11.53 -11.24
CA PRO A 286 -1.57 10.58 -11.89
C PRO A 286 -0.57 11.23 -12.83
N ALA A 287 0.71 10.86 -12.65
CA ALA A 287 1.88 11.36 -13.38
C ALA A 287 2.11 12.89 -13.26
N GLN A 288 1.41 13.59 -12.37
CA GLN A 288 1.57 15.03 -12.12
C GLN A 288 2.07 15.31 -10.69
N HIS A 289 1.43 14.73 -9.68
CA HIS A 289 1.64 15.02 -8.27
C HIS A 289 1.88 13.75 -7.47
N GLY A 290 2.43 13.88 -6.26
CA GLY A 290 2.80 12.77 -5.38
C GLY A 290 4.31 12.63 -5.25
N ASP A 291 4.75 11.84 -4.27
CA ASP A 291 6.18 11.60 -4.06
C ASP A 291 6.75 10.68 -5.15
N TYR A 292 5.94 9.71 -5.63
CA TYR A 292 6.32 8.82 -6.72
C TYR A 292 5.12 8.44 -7.60
N PHE A 293 5.40 8.07 -8.85
CA PHE A 293 4.38 7.61 -9.79
C PHE A 293 4.23 6.10 -9.72
N SER A 294 2.99 5.64 -9.69
CA SER A 294 2.67 4.23 -9.70
C SER A 294 2.37 3.73 -11.11
N SER A 295 2.91 2.58 -11.45
CA SER A 295 2.66 1.85 -12.69
C SER A 295 2.22 0.44 -12.37
N GLU A 296 1.43 -0.16 -13.27
CA GLU A 296 0.88 -1.49 -13.09
C GLU A 296 0.90 -2.23 -14.42
N TYR A 297 1.77 -3.22 -14.56
CA TYR A 297 2.00 -4.00 -15.78
C TYR A 297 2.20 -3.13 -17.05
N LYS A 298 2.72 -1.93 -16.88
CA LYS A 298 3.09 -1.06 -17.99
C LYS A 298 4.59 -0.94 -18.04
N ASP A 299 5.14 -1.02 -19.25
CA ASP A 299 6.46 -0.46 -19.45
C ASP A 299 6.35 1.04 -19.20
N ALA A 300 7.22 1.56 -18.34
CA ALA A 300 7.23 2.99 -18.06
C ALA A 300 7.43 3.74 -19.37
N ASP A 301 6.45 4.53 -19.78
CA ASP A 301 6.56 5.42 -20.91
C ASP A 301 7.67 6.44 -20.63
N ASP A 302 8.44 6.84 -21.65
CA ASP A 302 9.62 7.71 -21.53
C ASP A 302 9.36 9.04 -20.77
N GLU A 303 8.13 9.52 -20.78
CA GLU A 303 7.73 10.76 -20.07
C GLU A 303 7.72 10.61 -18.53
N ARG A 304 7.62 9.40 -18.01
CA ARG A 304 7.60 9.09 -16.57
C ARG A 304 9.00 8.87 -15.99
N LEU A 305 9.98 8.60 -16.83
CA LEU A 305 11.35 8.25 -16.44
C LEU A 305 12.12 9.39 -15.74
N ASN A 306 11.63 10.62 -15.77
CA ASN A 306 12.27 11.76 -15.11
C ASN A 306 11.89 11.97 -13.65
N LYS A 307 11.01 11.11 -13.09
CA LYS A 307 10.56 11.15 -11.70
C LYS A 307 10.66 9.77 -11.06
N TYR A 308 10.65 9.72 -9.74
CA TYR A 308 10.58 8.45 -9.03
C TYR A 308 9.30 7.70 -9.38
N TRP A 309 9.41 6.41 -9.62
CA TRP A 309 8.30 5.56 -9.99
C TRP A 309 8.40 4.18 -9.37
N GLU A 310 7.27 3.52 -9.24
CA GLU A 310 7.15 2.19 -8.71
C GLU A 310 6.26 1.35 -9.61
N GLU A 311 6.74 0.18 -10.01
CA GLU A 311 5.99 -0.81 -10.76
C GLU A 311 5.42 -1.84 -9.81
N SER A 312 4.09 -2.05 -9.84
CA SER A 312 3.44 -3.12 -9.10
C SER A 312 3.11 -4.30 -10.00
N ARG A 313 3.47 -5.52 -9.55
CA ARG A 313 3.28 -6.76 -10.31
C ARG A 313 2.94 -7.93 -9.42
N GLY A 314 2.11 -8.88 -9.92
CA GLY A 314 1.85 -10.15 -9.29
C GLY A 314 2.94 -11.18 -9.56
N ILE A 315 3.14 -12.14 -8.63
CA ILE A 315 3.87 -13.38 -8.93
C ILE A 315 3.01 -14.28 -9.82
N GLY A 316 1.67 -14.28 -9.61
CA GLY A 316 0.67 -14.85 -10.51
C GLY A 316 -0.03 -13.80 -11.35
N GLY A 317 -1.06 -14.18 -12.08
CA GLY A 317 -1.87 -13.31 -12.92
C GLY A 317 -2.91 -12.47 -12.14
N SER A 318 -3.13 -12.78 -10.87
CA SER A 318 -4.06 -12.10 -9.98
C SER A 318 -3.32 -11.44 -8.81
N TYR A 319 -3.80 -10.29 -8.34
CA TYR A 319 -3.29 -9.71 -7.10
C TYR A 319 -3.85 -10.43 -5.86
N GLY A 320 -5.16 -10.74 -5.83
CA GLY A 320 -5.74 -11.60 -4.81
C GLY A 320 -5.47 -13.09 -5.12
N PHE A 321 -5.45 -13.95 -4.09
CA PHE A 321 -5.28 -15.38 -4.31
C PHE A 321 -6.37 -15.94 -5.25
N ASN A 322 -5.96 -16.54 -6.35
CA ASN A 322 -6.84 -17.17 -7.32
C ASN A 322 -6.58 -18.67 -7.38
N ARG A 323 -7.52 -19.46 -6.85
CA ARG A 323 -7.41 -20.94 -6.86
C ARG A 323 -7.51 -21.57 -8.23
N ALA A 324 -7.88 -20.81 -9.25
CA ALA A 324 -7.90 -21.28 -10.63
C ALA A 324 -6.50 -21.28 -11.27
N GLU A 325 -5.54 -20.54 -10.69
CA GLU A 325 -4.15 -20.53 -11.17
C GLU A 325 -3.46 -21.87 -10.91
N ASN A 326 -2.76 -22.35 -11.92
CA ASN A 326 -1.88 -23.51 -11.88
C ASN A 326 -0.42 -23.05 -11.78
N LEU A 327 0.51 -24.01 -11.68
CA LEU A 327 1.93 -23.69 -11.54
C LEU A 327 2.50 -22.89 -12.72
N GLU A 328 2.02 -23.16 -13.92
CA GLU A 328 2.40 -22.44 -15.15
C GLU A 328 1.91 -21.00 -15.24
N ASP A 329 0.92 -20.62 -14.42
CA ASP A 329 0.38 -19.26 -14.36
C ASP A 329 1.24 -18.33 -13.48
N TYR A 330 2.18 -18.90 -12.72
CA TYR A 330 3.11 -18.15 -11.87
C TYR A 330 4.43 -17.89 -12.59
N SER A 331 4.89 -16.66 -12.54
CA SER A 331 6.21 -16.27 -13.06
C SER A 331 7.32 -17.11 -12.41
N SER A 332 8.31 -17.50 -13.20
CA SER A 332 9.49 -18.18 -12.68
C SER A 332 10.38 -17.21 -11.89
N SER A 333 11.20 -17.75 -10.99
CA SER A 333 12.18 -16.94 -10.24
C SER A 333 13.11 -16.16 -11.17
N LYS A 334 13.47 -16.76 -12.33
CA LYS A 334 14.32 -16.09 -13.32
C LYS A 334 13.62 -14.88 -13.94
N GLU A 335 12.36 -15.01 -14.32
CA GLU A 335 11.58 -13.90 -14.88
C GLU A 335 11.45 -12.76 -13.89
N LEU A 336 11.10 -13.06 -12.64
CA LEU A 336 10.96 -12.05 -11.57
C LEU A 336 12.29 -11.33 -11.26
N ILE A 337 13.42 -12.05 -11.29
CA ILE A 337 14.75 -11.45 -11.09
C ILE A 337 15.12 -10.54 -12.27
N LEU A 338 14.87 -10.98 -13.51
CA LEU A 338 15.11 -10.16 -14.69
C LEU A 338 14.25 -8.90 -14.70
N GLU A 339 12.99 -9.02 -14.29
CA GLU A 339 12.06 -7.91 -14.16
C GLU A 339 12.51 -6.90 -13.09
N LEU A 340 12.91 -7.38 -11.90
CA LEU A 340 13.49 -6.52 -10.87
C LEU A 340 14.71 -5.76 -11.41
N ALA A 341 15.63 -6.46 -12.08
CA ALA A 341 16.81 -5.84 -12.64
C ALA A 341 16.50 -4.80 -13.72
N ASP A 342 15.51 -5.09 -14.60
CA ASP A 342 15.07 -4.17 -15.64
C ASP A 342 14.43 -2.91 -15.06
N ILE A 343 13.48 -3.05 -14.14
CA ILE A 343 12.80 -1.93 -13.47
C ILE A 343 13.82 -1.03 -12.76
N VAL A 344 14.72 -1.63 -12.00
CA VAL A 344 15.76 -0.89 -11.27
C VAL A 344 16.74 -0.19 -12.22
N SER A 345 17.10 -0.81 -13.33
CA SER A 345 17.99 -0.20 -14.33
C SER A 345 17.39 1.07 -14.95
N ARG A 346 16.07 1.18 -14.96
CA ARG A 346 15.30 2.35 -15.42
C ARG A 346 14.94 3.31 -14.28
N GLY A 347 15.55 3.17 -13.10
CA GLY A 347 15.36 4.06 -11.95
C GLY A 347 14.13 3.75 -11.08
N GLY A 348 13.35 2.72 -11.39
CA GLY A 348 12.13 2.36 -10.67
C GLY A 348 12.36 1.51 -9.41
N ASN A 349 11.28 1.34 -8.64
CA ASN A 349 11.15 0.33 -7.59
C ASN A 349 10.19 -0.77 -8.07
N LEU A 350 10.44 -2.02 -7.68
CA LEU A 350 9.48 -3.11 -7.85
C LEU A 350 8.71 -3.35 -6.56
N LEU A 351 7.38 -3.27 -6.63
CA LEU A 351 6.45 -3.69 -5.57
C LEU A 351 5.81 -5.02 -5.99
N LEU A 352 6.40 -6.14 -5.53
CA LEU A 352 6.01 -7.49 -5.94
C LEU A 352 4.90 -8.04 -5.04
N ASN A 353 3.78 -8.41 -5.64
CA ASN A 353 2.60 -8.84 -4.90
C ASN A 353 2.62 -10.32 -4.54
N VAL A 354 2.23 -10.60 -3.30
CA VAL A 354 1.86 -11.92 -2.78
C VAL A 354 0.39 -11.94 -2.39
N SER A 355 -0.23 -13.11 -2.52
CA SER A 355 -1.68 -13.30 -2.40
C SER A 355 -1.98 -14.38 -1.35
N PRO A 356 -2.12 -14.03 -0.06
CA PRO A 356 -2.40 -15.02 0.96
C PRO A 356 -3.80 -15.64 0.82
N THR A 357 -3.92 -16.90 1.22
CA THR A 357 -5.20 -17.60 1.38
C THR A 357 -6.00 -17.04 2.56
N ALA A 358 -7.31 -17.29 2.60
CA ALA A 358 -8.20 -16.77 3.65
C ALA A 358 -7.79 -17.19 5.07
N ASP A 359 -7.11 -18.32 5.23
CA ASP A 359 -6.58 -18.78 6.51
C ASP A 359 -5.24 -18.11 6.91
N GLY A 360 -4.66 -17.26 6.05
CA GLY A 360 -3.45 -16.49 6.35
C GLY A 360 -2.13 -17.16 5.94
N ARG A 361 -2.15 -18.15 5.05
CA ARG A 361 -0.92 -18.74 4.49
C ARG A 361 -0.54 -18.08 3.17
N ILE A 362 0.72 -17.77 3.00
CA ILE A 362 1.26 -17.42 1.69
C ILE A 362 1.48 -18.74 0.91
N PRO A 363 0.96 -18.87 -0.34
CA PRO A 363 1.16 -20.05 -1.16
C PRO A 363 2.63 -20.46 -1.28
N VAL A 364 2.91 -21.77 -1.20
CA VAL A 364 4.29 -22.31 -1.19
C VAL A 364 5.07 -21.85 -2.42
N ILE A 365 4.43 -21.82 -3.60
CA ILE A 365 5.06 -21.35 -4.82
C ILE A 365 5.55 -19.90 -4.71
N MET A 366 4.75 -19.02 -4.09
CA MET A 366 5.15 -17.62 -3.88
C MET A 366 6.28 -17.51 -2.86
N GLN A 367 6.26 -18.34 -1.78
CA GLN A 367 7.36 -18.38 -0.83
C GLN A 367 8.67 -18.82 -1.50
N GLU A 368 8.62 -19.83 -2.37
CA GLU A 368 9.78 -20.30 -3.14
C GLU A 368 10.34 -19.18 -4.02
N ARG A 369 9.49 -18.49 -4.80
CA ARG A 369 9.91 -17.37 -5.65
C ARG A 369 10.58 -16.25 -4.85
N LEU A 370 10.01 -15.90 -3.71
CA LEU A 370 10.59 -14.89 -2.82
C LEU A 370 11.95 -15.30 -2.26
N LEU A 371 12.11 -16.56 -1.87
CA LEU A 371 13.39 -17.07 -1.35
C LEU A 371 14.47 -17.12 -2.43
N ASP A 372 14.12 -17.46 -3.66
CA ASP A 372 15.04 -17.46 -4.80
C ASP A 372 15.51 -16.04 -5.13
N ILE A 373 14.58 -15.05 -5.15
CA ILE A 373 14.92 -13.64 -5.31
C ILE A 373 15.89 -13.21 -4.18
N GLY A 374 15.58 -13.58 -2.95
CA GLY A 374 16.41 -13.27 -1.79
C GLY A 374 17.82 -13.89 -1.87
N ALA A 375 17.94 -15.13 -2.33
CA ALA A 375 19.21 -15.78 -2.54
C ALA A 375 20.05 -15.07 -3.62
N TRP A 376 19.41 -14.62 -4.69
CA TRP A 376 20.08 -13.85 -5.73
C TRP A 376 20.50 -12.45 -5.23
N LEU A 377 19.62 -11.75 -4.48
CA LEU A 377 19.91 -10.44 -3.90
C LEU A 377 21.00 -10.48 -2.82
N ALA A 378 21.16 -11.59 -2.13
CA ALA A 378 22.26 -11.77 -1.16
C ALA A 378 23.65 -11.69 -1.82
N VAL A 379 23.75 -12.01 -3.12
CA VAL A 379 24.98 -11.93 -3.89
C VAL A 379 25.06 -10.64 -4.71
N ASN A 380 23.94 -10.19 -5.29
CA ASN A 380 23.91 -9.13 -6.29
C ASN A 380 23.29 -7.82 -5.77
N GLY A 381 22.90 -7.78 -4.49
CA GLY A 381 22.14 -6.65 -3.93
C GLY A 381 22.87 -5.30 -4.00
N GLU A 382 24.20 -5.27 -4.03
CA GLU A 382 24.97 -4.03 -4.20
C GLU A 382 24.73 -3.34 -5.56
N ALA A 383 24.35 -4.12 -6.59
CA ALA A 383 24.00 -3.57 -7.91
C ALA A 383 22.53 -3.12 -7.99
N ILE A 384 21.72 -3.44 -7.00
CA ILE A 384 20.28 -3.15 -6.95
C ILE A 384 19.99 -1.98 -5.99
N TYR A 385 20.28 -2.17 -4.69
CA TYR A 385 19.94 -1.18 -3.67
C TYR A 385 20.79 0.08 -3.78
N GLY A 386 20.15 1.26 -3.59
CA GLY A 386 20.85 2.55 -3.68
C GLY A 386 21.38 2.87 -5.08
N SER A 387 21.01 2.10 -6.11
CA SER A 387 21.38 2.40 -7.49
C SER A 387 20.56 3.57 -8.03
N HIS A 388 21.17 4.41 -8.83
CA HIS A 388 20.52 5.53 -9.50
C HIS A 388 20.75 5.42 -11.01
N GLU A 389 19.84 6.05 -11.77
CA GLU A 389 19.97 6.11 -13.22
C GLU A 389 21.34 6.67 -13.63
N CYS A 390 21.98 6.02 -14.58
CA CYS A 390 23.20 6.53 -15.18
C CYS A 390 22.81 7.74 -16.07
N LYS A 391 22.96 8.95 -15.57
CA LYS A 391 22.80 10.15 -16.40
C LYS A 391 23.87 10.08 -17.49
N SER A 392 23.47 9.77 -18.73
CA SER A 392 24.33 9.95 -19.89
C SER A 392 24.74 11.42 -19.95
N SER A 393 26.03 11.65 -19.75
CA SER A 393 26.68 12.95 -19.92
C SER A 393 26.61 13.42 -21.36
#